data_eae1824c7a69f0ef88b58033ad7aa566
#
_entry.id   eae1824c7a69f0ef88b58033ad7aa566
#
_cell.length_a   1.000
_cell.length_b   1.000
_cell.length_c   1.000
_cell.angle_alpha   90.00
_cell.angle_beta   90.00
_cell.angle_gamma   90.00
#
_symmetry.space_group_name_H-M   'P 1'
#
loop_
_entity.id
_entity.type
_entity.pdbx_description
1 polymer ?
#
loop_
_entity_poly.entity_id
_entity_poly.type
_entity_poly.pdbx_seq_one_letter_code
_entity_poly.pdbx_strand_id
1 'polypeptide(L)'
;MKNKYFLFLLFGTLLVNAQTTKKVLFLGNSYTQYNNLPSLVAQSATSTNDVLIHDSNLIGGYSLEQHATNQTSLTKINGNQWDYVVLQDQSQRPAFPINYVNNNVFPYAIQLTNLIKQNYACSVPLFYTTWGRKNGDPQICQNGQCTYEVMDNLLQQRYQTMAETNKGVVSPVSQVWRYIRENHPTIELYDSDNSHPSLAGSMAAAYTFYTVIYRKDPTLITFNSTLNSATATTIKNAVKNVVFNNLENYFVDVNDNFANFSSNLISGTNYQFNNTTPNATNIVWNFGNGTTSNQQNPTHNFTTAGTYNVSLTLTVCGKSYTKSKTITITTLSNESFIKEQIDLYPNPSSDFLNISISDLEKIEIFDMLGKRILPKYQTTENGTQIDIQHLAKGNYILQISKDNQTE
;
A
#
# COMPACT_ATOMS: atom_id res chain seq x y z
N MET A 1 26.35 57.00 23.94
CA MET A 1 25.45 56.10 23.22
C MET A 1 26.26 54.94 22.67
N LYS A 2 26.12 53.73 23.22
CA LYS A 2 26.85 52.52 22.75
C LYS A 2 25.92 51.72 21.84
N ASN A 3 26.21 51.69 20.54
CA ASN A 3 25.49 50.87 19.57
C ASN A 3 25.84 49.40 19.79
N LYS A 4 24.86 48.58 20.18
CA LYS A 4 24.96 47.10 20.18
C LYS A 4 24.50 46.59 18.83
N TYR A 5 25.41 46.07 18.03
CA TYR A 5 25.11 45.32 16.83
C TYR A 5 24.72 43.87 17.22
N PHE A 6 23.48 43.48 16.93
CA PHE A 6 23.00 42.09 17.08
C PHE A 6 23.30 41.36 15.76
N LEU A 7 24.25 40.45 15.79
CA LEU A 7 24.58 39.58 14.65
C LEU A 7 23.58 38.42 14.64
N PHE A 8 22.62 38.41 13.70
CA PHE A 8 21.76 37.28 13.46
C PHE A 8 22.52 36.22 12.65
N LEU A 9 22.97 35.12 13.29
CA LEU A 9 23.48 33.93 12.61
C LEU A 9 22.29 33.11 12.08
N LEU A 10 22.07 33.22 10.77
CA LEU A 10 21.11 32.35 10.05
C LEU A 10 21.72 30.95 9.93
N PHE A 11 21.35 30.02 10.82
CA PHE A 11 21.65 28.61 10.66
C PHE A 11 20.74 28.03 9.55
N GLY A 12 21.24 28.04 8.31
CA GLY A 12 20.65 27.27 7.23
C GLY A 12 20.90 25.78 7.51
N THR A 13 19.87 25.02 7.89
CA THR A 13 19.93 23.57 7.91
C THR A 13 20.06 23.07 6.48
N LEU A 14 21.29 22.76 6.05
CA LEU A 14 21.54 21.96 4.87
C LEU A 14 20.93 20.57 5.13
N LEU A 15 19.78 20.28 4.52
CA LEU A 15 19.24 18.94 4.41
C LEU A 15 20.20 18.13 3.52
N VAL A 16 21.25 17.56 4.11
CA VAL A 16 22.08 16.57 3.45
C VAL A 16 21.22 15.31 3.31
N ASN A 17 20.71 15.05 2.12
CA ASN A 17 20.12 13.76 1.82
C ASN A 17 21.21 12.69 1.99
N ALA A 18 21.06 11.82 2.99
CA ALA A 18 22.00 10.73 3.23
C ALA A 18 22.03 9.81 2.01
N GLN A 19 23.23 9.45 1.57
CA GLN A 19 23.47 8.48 0.51
C GLN A 19 22.81 7.14 0.87
N THR A 20 22.01 6.60 -0.04
CA THR A 20 21.37 5.29 0.13
C THR A 20 22.04 4.26 -0.76
N THR A 21 22.57 3.18 -0.17
CA THR A 21 23.13 2.05 -0.90
C THR A 21 22.10 0.91 -0.95
N LYS A 22 21.86 0.37 -2.15
CA LYS A 22 21.02 -0.82 -2.37
C LYS A 22 21.80 -1.89 -3.14
N LYS A 23 21.57 -3.16 -2.77
CA LYS A 23 22.11 -4.33 -3.47
C LYS A 23 21.00 -5.01 -4.25
N VAL A 24 21.16 -5.16 -5.56
CA VAL A 24 20.11 -5.67 -6.46
C VAL A 24 20.67 -6.74 -7.39
N LEU A 25 20.04 -7.93 -7.39
CA LEU A 25 20.29 -8.97 -8.38
C LEU A 25 19.23 -8.91 -9.47
N PHE A 26 19.65 -8.95 -10.74
CA PHE A 26 18.74 -9.02 -11.88
C PHE A 26 18.75 -10.43 -12.49
N LEU A 27 17.60 -11.12 -12.43
CA LEU A 27 17.35 -12.37 -13.11
C LEU A 27 16.33 -12.13 -14.23
N GLY A 28 16.79 -12.29 -15.47
CA GLY A 28 15.97 -11.94 -16.62
C GLY A 28 16.58 -12.41 -17.93
N ASN A 29 16.19 -11.80 -19.02
CA ASN A 29 16.63 -12.16 -20.36
C ASN A 29 17.05 -10.94 -21.19
N SER A 30 16.93 -11.03 -22.51
CA SER A 30 17.32 -9.94 -23.43
C SER A 30 16.63 -8.62 -23.11
N TYR A 31 15.39 -8.61 -22.60
CA TYR A 31 14.70 -7.36 -22.25
C TYR A 31 15.40 -6.59 -21.11
N THR A 32 16.05 -7.29 -20.20
CA THR A 32 16.90 -6.71 -19.16
C THR A 32 18.33 -6.47 -19.64
N GLN A 33 18.82 -7.28 -20.60
CA GLN A 33 20.19 -7.18 -21.10
C GLN A 33 20.38 -5.98 -22.06
N TYR A 34 19.37 -5.68 -22.87
CA TYR A 34 19.44 -4.60 -23.85
C TYR A 34 19.82 -3.27 -23.19
N ASN A 35 20.72 -2.54 -23.82
CA ASN A 35 21.30 -1.29 -23.34
C ASN A 35 21.92 -1.39 -21.94
N ASN A 36 22.22 -2.61 -21.46
CA ASN A 36 22.76 -2.85 -20.12
C ASN A 36 21.91 -2.19 -19.02
N LEU A 37 20.60 -2.52 -18.96
CA LEU A 37 19.65 -1.91 -18.03
C LEU A 37 20.15 -1.85 -16.57
N PRO A 38 20.78 -2.89 -15.98
CA PRO A 38 21.30 -2.77 -14.61
C PRO A 38 22.29 -1.61 -14.42
N SER A 39 23.15 -1.38 -15.42
CA SER A 39 24.09 -0.24 -15.41
C SER A 39 23.38 1.11 -15.55
N LEU A 40 22.32 1.19 -16.39
CA LEU A 40 21.51 2.43 -16.51
C LEU A 40 20.83 2.77 -15.18
N VAL A 41 20.34 1.78 -14.45
CA VAL A 41 19.76 1.99 -13.10
C VAL A 41 20.84 2.48 -12.12
N ALA A 42 22.03 1.86 -12.14
CA ALA A 42 23.15 2.27 -11.29
C ALA A 42 23.59 3.70 -11.56
N GLN A 43 23.73 4.09 -12.84
CA GLN A 43 24.11 5.46 -13.22
C GLN A 43 23.01 6.47 -12.87
N SER A 44 21.74 6.09 -12.99
CA SER A 44 20.61 6.92 -12.51
C SER A 44 20.71 7.17 -11.00
N ALA A 45 21.00 6.14 -10.20
CA ALA A 45 21.20 6.26 -8.76
C ALA A 45 22.42 7.14 -8.42
N THR A 46 23.55 6.93 -9.08
CA THR A 46 24.76 7.73 -8.87
C THR A 46 24.52 9.21 -9.14
N SER A 47 23.68 9.53 -10.12
CA SER A 47 23.37 10.93 -10.46
C SER A 47 22.56 11.68 -9.39
N THR A 48 22.03 10.96 -8.41
CA THR A 48 21.29 11.50 -7.25
C THR A 48 22.01 11.23 -5.92
N ASN A 49 23.31 10.93 -5.98
CA ASN A 49 24.13 10.60 -4.82
C ASN A 49 23.73 9.28 -4.10
N ASP A 50 23.05 8.37 -4.81
CA ASP A 50 22.76 7.03 -4.31
C ASP A 50 23.67 5.97 -4.96
N VAL A 51 23.76 4.77 -4.38
CA VAL A 51 24.61 3.69 -4.87
C VAL A 51 23.78 2.43 -5.12
N LEU A 52 23.86 1.91 -6.34
CA LEU A 52 23.35 0.58 -6.67
C LEU A 52 24.52 -0.39 -6.84
N ILE A 53 24.65 -1.35 -5.94
CA ILE A 53 25.53 -2.51 -6.11
C ILE A 53 24.69 -3.59 -6.79
N HIS A 54 25.06 -3.99 -7.99
CA HIS A 54 24.26 -4.94 -8.74
C HIS A 54 25.07 -6.11 -9.29
N ASP A 55 24.39 -7.23 -9.49
CA ASP A 55 24.82 -8.38 -10.27
C ASP A 55 23.66 -8.86 -11.12
N SER A 56 23.92 -9.71 -12.11
CA SER A 56 22.88 -10.18 -13.01
C SER A 56 23.18 -11.55 -13.59
N ASN A 57 22.12 -12.30 -13.94
CA ASN A 57 22.16 -13.43 -14.87
C ASN A 57 21.09 -13.18 -15.94
N LEU A 58 21.54 -12.77 -17.15
CA LEU A 58 20.70 -12.32 -18.26
C LEU A 58 20.97 -13.18 -19.47
N ILE A 59 20.12 -14.15 -19.72
CA ILE A 59 20.27 -15.10 -20.82
C ILE A 59 19.11 -14.90 -21.81
N GLY A 60 19.41 -14.69 -23.08
CA GLY A 60 18.39 -14.44 -24.11
C GLY A 60 17.26 -15.48 -24.09
N GLY A 61 16.02 -15.02 -24.05
CA GLY A 61 14.82 -15.87 -24.03
C GLY A 61 14.53 -16.62 -22.74
N TYR A 62 15.34 -16.48 -21.67
CA TYR A 62 15.13 -17.20 -20.40
C TYR A 62 13.81 -16.82 -19.74
N SER A 63 13.27 -17.81 -19.06
CA SER A 63 12.07 -17.73 -18.22
C SER A 63 12.41 -17.89 -16.74
N LEU A 64 11.45 -17.59 -15.86
CA LEU A 64 11.56 -17.84 -14.41
C LEU A 64 11.81 -19.34 -14.14
N GLU A 65 11.17 -20.26 -14.90
CA GLU A 65 11.39 -21.68 -14.82
C GLU A 65 12.86 -22.07 -15.02
N GLN A 66 13.48 -21.51 -16.06
CA GLN A 66 14.88 -21.77 -16.35
C GLN A 66 15.81 -21.15 -15.30
N HIS A 67 15.51 -19.97 -14.78
CA HIS A 67 16.26 -19.38 -13.68
C HIS A 67 16.16 -20.19 -12.39
N ALA A 68 15.00 -20.79 -12.11
CA ALA A 68 14.76 -21.61 -10.92
C ALA A 68 15.61 -22.89 -10.86
N THR A 69 16.17 -23.34 -12.00
CA THR A 69 17.01 -24.51 -12.11
C THR A 69 18.45 -24.20 -12.58
N ASN A 70 18.71 -22.96 -13.00
CA ASN A 70 20.03 -22.56 -13.50
C ASN A 70 21.01 -22.35 -12.36
N GLN A 71 22.12 -23.11 -12.36
CA GLN A 71 23.12 -23.08 -11.28
C GLN A 71 23.74 -21.68 -11.07
N THR A 72 23.95 -20.90 -12.12
CA THR A 72 24.46 -19.53 -12.02
C THR A 72 23.48 -18.62 -11.30
N SER A 73 22.18 -18.68 -11.64
CA SER A 73 21.12 -17.94 -10.96
C SER A 73 21.07 -18.28 -9.47
N LEU A 74 21.08 -19.60 -9.15
CA LEU A 74 21.02 -20.09 -7.77
C LEU A 74 22.26 -19.65 -6.96
N THR A 75 23.46 -19.75 -7.56
CA THR A 75 24.71 -19.27 -6.93
C THR A 75 24.67 -17.76 -6.66
N LYS A 76 24.15 -16.97 -7.60
CA LYS A 76 24.02 -15.52 -7.42
C LYS A 76 22.97 -15.13 -6.39
N ILE A 77 21.84 -15.83 -6.31
CA ILE A 77 20.85 -15.64 -5.24
C ILE A 77 21.52 -15.84 -3.88
N ASN A 78 22.28 -16.92 -3.71
CA ASN A 78 22.93 -17.28 -2.45
C ASN A 78 24.21 -16.45 -2.15
N GLY A 79 24.76 -15.76 -3.13
CA GLY A 79 26.06 -15.09 -3.04
C GLY A 79 26.06 -13.78 -2.24
N ASN A 80 24.89 -13.21 -1.95
CA ASN A 80 24.79 -11.93 -1.24
C ASN A 80 23.47 -11.80 -0.47
N GLN A 81 23.45 -10.85 0.48
CA GLN A 81 22.22 -10.37 1.10
C GLN A 81 21.64 -9.24 0.22
N TRP A 82 20.82 -9.62 -0.74
CA TRP A 82 20.20 -8.68 -1.68
C TRP A 82 19.09 -7.86 -1.02
N ASP A 83 19.00 -6.57 -1.30
CA ASP A 83 17.81 -5.77 -0.96
C ASP A 83 16.64 -6.17 -1.84
N TYR A 84 16.90 -6.29 -3.14
CA TYR A 84 15.92 -6.73 -4.13
C TYR A 84 16.52 -7.79 -5.05
N VAL A 85 15.68 -8.74 -5.47
CA VAL A 85 15.97 -9.62 -6.58
C VAL A 85 14.92 -9.40 -7.64
N VAL A 86 15.35 -8.86 -8.78
CA VAL A 86 14.49 -8.61 -9.93
C VAL A 86 14.19 -9.91 -10.63
N LEU A 87 12.91 -10.17 -10.87
CA LEU A 87 12.40 -11.36 -11.53
C LEU A 87 11.65 -10.95 -12.81
N GLN A 88 12.20 -11.33 -13.97
CA GLN A 88 11.60 -11.08 -15.29
C GLN A 88 11.50 -12.40 -16.06
N ASP A 89 10.26 -12.79 -16.42
CA ASP A 89 10.00 -13.96 -17.25
C ASP A 89 10.23 -13.67 -18.74
N GLN A 90 10.19 -14.69 -19.57
CA GLN A 90 10.18 -14.55 -21.03
C GLN A 90 8.99 -13.68 -21.45
N SER A 91 9.22 -12.80 -22.43
CA SER A 91 8.34 -11.68 -22.78
C SER A 91 6.87 -12.02 -23.06
N GLN A 92 6.58 -13.24 -23.54
CA GLN A 92 5.23 -13.68 -23.91
C GLN A 92 4.56 -14.55 -22.84
N ARG A 93 5.35 -15.37 -22.10
CA ARG A 93 4.83 -16.41 -21.22
C ARG A 93 3.78 -15.94 -20.20
N PRO A 94 3.96 -14.80 -19.51
CA PRO A 94 2.94 -14.33 -18.58
C PRO A 94 1.64 -13.89 -19.26
N ALA A 95 1.67 -13.58 -20.57
CA ALA A 95 0.49 -13.20 -21.33
C ALA A 95 -0.25 -14.38 -22.00
N PHE A 96 0.27 -15.58 -21.91
CA PHE A 96 -0.41 -16.78 -22.43
C PHE A 96 -1.71 -17.10 -21.66
N PRO A 97 -2.55 -18.03 -22.16
CA PRO A 97 -3.78 -18.44 -21.48
C PRO A 97 -3.53 -18.81 -20.02
N ILE A 98 -4.50 -18.50 -19.15
CA ILE A 98 -4.33 -18.62 -17.70
C ILE A 98 -3.90 -20.03 -17.24
N ASN A 99 -4.40 -21.08 -17.87
CA ASN A 99 -4.00 -22.44 -17.54
C ASN A 99 -2.50 -22.69 -17.79
N TYR A 100 -1.94 -22.10 -18.84
CA TYR A 100 -0.50 -22.14 -19.08
C TYR A 100 0.26 -21.38 -17.98
N VAL A 101 -0.18 -20.16 -17.65
CA VAL A 101 0.48 -19.31 -16.65
C VAL A 101 0.46 -19.97 -15.25
N ASN A 102 -0.67 -20.57 -14.88
CA ASN A 102 -0.81 -21.30 -13.61
C ASN A 102 0.16 -22.48 -13.47
N ASN A 103 0.52 -23.12 -14.58
CA ASN A 103 1.38 -24.30 -14.57
C ASN A 103 2.86 -23.99 -14.86
N ASN A 104 3.17 -22.91 -15.59
CA ASN A 104 4.49 -22.68 -16.15
C ASN A 104 5.14 -21.34 -15.78
N VAL A 105 4.41 -20.45 -15.09
CA VAL A 105 4.91 -19.13 -14.68
C VAL A 105 4.81 -18.93 -13.16
N PHE A 106 3.60 -18.99 -12.61
CA PHE A 106 3.37 -18.72 -11.19
C PHE A 106 4.12 -19.66 -10.23
N PRO A 107 4.23 -20.98 -10.49
CA PRO A 107 4.98 -21.87 -9.61
C PRO A 107 6.46 -21.50 -9.49
N TYR A 108 7.06 -21.03 -10.58
CA TYR A 108 8.47 -20.66 -10.59
C TYR A 108 8.72 -19.28 -9.98
N ALA A 109 7.76 -18.36 -10.06
CA ALA A 109 7.79 -17.13 -9.28
C ALA A 109 7.79 -17.43 -7.76
N ILE A 110 6.96 -18.38 -7.31
CA ILE A 110 6.91 -18.84 -5.92
C ILE A 110 8.22 -19.53 -5.54
N GLN A 111 8.73 -20.46 -6.37
CA GLN A 111 9.98 -21.17 -6.11
C GLN A 111 11.16 -20.23 -5.95
N LEU A 112 11.34 -19.28 -6.87
CA LEU A 112 12.41 -18.28 -6.80
C LEU A 112 12.26 -17.38 -5.58
N THR A 113 11.05 -16.94 -5.27
CA THR A 113 10.78 -16.15 -4.06
C THR A 113 11.17 -16.90 -2.80
N ASN A 114 10.84 -18.19 -2.70
CA ASN A 114 11.22 -19.01 -1.55
C ASN A 114 12.74 -19.12 -1.41
N LEU A 115 13.47 -19.37 -2.50
CA LEU A 115 14.93 -19.40 -2.52
C LEU A 115 15.55 -18.06 -2.08
N ILE A 116 15.02 -16.95 -2.58
CA ILE A 116 15.43 -15.59 -2.21
C ILE A 116 15.25 -15.36 -0.70
N LYS A 117 14.08 -15.72 -0.17
CA LYS A 117 13.75 -15.55 1.26
C LYS A 117 14.53 -16.49 2.17
N GLN A 118 14.84 -17.71 1.72
CA GLN A 118 15.69 -18.66 2.45
C GLN A 118 17.13 -18.15 2.58
N ASN A 119 17.67 -17.53 1.52
CA ASN A 119 19.00 -16.91 1.59
C ASN A 119 19.02 -15.70 2.53
N TYR A 120 18.07 -14.79 2.39
CA TYR A 120 17.97 -13.59 3.22
C TYR A 120 16.51 -13.16 3.36
N ALA A 121 15.94 -13.34 4.54
CA ALA A 121 14.52 -13.12 4.81
C ALA A 121 14.02 -11.70 4.46
N CYS A 122 14.92 -10.71 4.51
CA CYS A 122 14.63 -9.32 4.16
C CYS A 122 14.88 -8.97 2.68
N SER A 123 15.27 -9.92 1.84
CA SER A 123 15.27 -9.70 0.38
C SER A 123 13.84 -9.55 -0.12
N VAL A 124 13.62 -8.61 -1.02
CA VAL A 124 12.30 -8.37 -1.63
C VAL A 124 12.33 -8.84 -3.09
N PRO A 125 11.45 -9.78 -3.50
CA PRO A 125 11.28 -10.07 -4.92
C PRO A 125 10.67 -8.84 -5.60
N LEU A 126 11.31 -8.40 -6.69
CA LEU A 126 10.88 -7.25 -7.49
C LEU A 126 10.49 -7.75 -8.87
N PHE A 127 9.20 -7.77 -9.15
CA PHE A 127 8.64 -8.25 -10.40
C PHE A 127 8.69 -7.17 -11.47
N TYR A 128 9.45 -7.44 -12.53
CA TYR A 128 9.63 -6.52 -13.64
C TYR A 128 8.52 -6.69 -14.67
N THR A 129 7.52 -5.82 -14.67
CA THR A 129 6.45 -5.84 -15.67
C THR A 129 6.98 -5.39 -17.03
N THR A 130 7.16 -6.35 -17.94
CA THR A 130 7.48 -6.08 -19.33
C THR A 130 6.23 -5.64 -20.10
N TRP A 131 6.37 -5.19 -21.33
CA TRP A 131 5.35 -4.54 -22.17
C TRP A 131 4.87 -5.45 -23.31
N GLY A 132 3.71 -5.15 -23.86
CA GLY A 132 3.20 -5.77 -25.06
C GLY A 132 4.09 -5.46 -26.29
N ARG A 133 4.22 -6.40 -27.23
CA ARG A 133 4.87 -6.16 -28.51
C ARG A 133 4.15 -5.01 -29.24
N LYS A 134 4.89 -4.17 -29.95
CA LYS A 134 4.42 -2.93 -30.56
C LYS A 134 3.14 -3.09 -31.38
N ASN A 135 3.04 -4.18 -32.14
CA ASN A 135 1.92 -4.50 -33.02
C ASN A 135 1.05 -5.66 -32.48
N GLY A 136 1.18 -5.99 -31.19
CA GLY A 136 0.57 -7.18 -30.63
C GLY A 136 1.32 -8.45 -30.94
N ASP A 137 0.74 -9.60 -30.57
CA ASP A 137 1.32 -10.92 -30.77
C ASP A 137 0.26 -11.91 -31.23
N PRO A 138 0.43 -12.57 -32.41
CA PRO A 138 -0.55 -13.52 -32.93
C PRO A 138 -0.82 -14.75 -32.03
N GLN A 139 0.10 -15.04 -31.09
CA GLN A 139 -0.05 -16.13 -30.13
C GLN A 139 -0.83 -15.69 -28.87
N ILE A 140 -1.11 -14.39 -28.72
CA ILE A 140 -1.71 -13.80 -27.54
C ILE A 140 -2.95 -13.00 -27.95
N CYS A 141 -4.09 -13.71 -27.98
CA CYS A 141 -5.36 -13.12 -28.39
C CYS A 141 -6.43 -13.28 -27.32
N GLN A 142 -7.30 -12.28 -27.19
CA GLN A 142 -8.54 -12.35 -26.44
C GLN A 142 -9.72 -11.92 -27.35
N ASN A 143 -10.79 -12.69 -27.37
CA ASN A 143 -11.96 -12.40 -28.21
C ASN A 143 -11.62 -12.13 -29.70
N GLY A 144 -10.61 -12.85 -30.23
CA GLY A 144 -10.13 -12.68 -31.59
C GLY A 144 -9.23 -11.46 -31.85
N GLN A 145 -8.91 -10.67 -30.83
CA GLN A 145 -8.00 -9.52 -30.90
C GLN A 145 -6.63 -9.87 -30.34
N CYS A 146 -5.57 -9.65 -31.13
CA CYS A 146 -4.19 -9.96 -30.80
C CYS A 146 -3.36 -8.66 -30.79
N THR A 147 -3.87 -7.63 -30.10
CA THR A 147 -3.29 -6.28 -30.12
C THR A 147 -2.26 -6.08 -29.01
N TYR A 148 -1.53 -4.96 -29.09
CA TYR A 148 -0.66 -4.49 -28.03
C TYR A 148 -1.40 -4.44 -26.68
N GLU A 149 -2.58 -3.84 -26.66
CA GLU A 149 -3.37 -3.61 -25.44
C GLU A 149 -3.76 -4.93 -24.77
N VAL A 150 -4.14 -5.93 -25.56
CA VAL A 150 -4.47 -7.27 -25.04
C VAL A 150 -3.27 -7.90 -24.36
N MET A 151 -2.12 -7.94 -25.02
CA MET A 151 -0.89 -8.50 -24.46
C MET A 151 -0.45 -7.73 -23.22
N ASP A 152 -0.44 -6.41 -23.30
CA ASP A 152 0.03 -5.53 -22.24
C ASP A 152 -0.87 -5.59 -21.00
N ASN A 153 -2.19 -5.66 -21.16
CA ASN A 153 -3.15 -5.87 -20.06
C ASN A 153 -2.88 -7.19 -19.33
N LEU A 154 -2.65 -8.27 -20.08
CA LEU A 154 -2.34 -9.57 -19.50
C LEU A 154 -1.03 -9.56 -18.74
N LEU A 155 0.02 -8.96 -19.29
CA LEU A 155 1.31 -8.80 -18.61
C LEU A 155 1.15 -8.03 -17.30
N GLN A 156 0.51 -6.86 -17.32
CA GLN A 156 0.27 -6.05 -16.13
C GLN A 156 -0.46 -6.85 -15.05
N GLN A 157 -1.57 -7.51 -15.40
CA GLN A 157 -2.35 -8.31 -14.47
C GLN A 157 -1.54 -9.45 -13.86
N ARG A 158 -0.75 -10.19 -14.68
CA ARG A 158 -0.02 -11.36 -14.21
C ARG A 158 1.16 -10.99 -13.29
N TYR A 159 1.90 -9.94 -13.63
CA TYR A 159 2.98 -9.45 -12.77
C TYR A 159 2.45 -8.87 -11.45
N GLN A 160 1.30 -8.20 -11.47
CA GLN A 160 0.61 -7.76 -10.26
C GLN A 160 0.22 -8.97 -9.38
N THR A 161 -0.36 -10.02 -9.98
CA THR A 161 -0.69 -11.27 -9.27
C THR A 161 0.55 -11.94 -8.68
N MET A 162 1.67 -11.99 -9.41
CA MET A 162 2.92 -12.55 -8.89
C MET A 162 3.43 -11.76 -7.68
N ALA A 163 3.41 -10.43 -7.74
CA ALA A 163 3.85 -9.59 -6.64
C ALA A 163 2.95 -9.74 -5.41
N GLU A 164 1.65 -9.72 -5.58
CA GLU A 164 0.68 -9.90 -4.49
C GLU A 164 0.84 -11.25 -3.79
N THR A 165 0.87 -12.34 -4.57
CA THR A 165 0.99 -13.71 -4.06
C THR A 165 2.30 -13.92 -3.30
N ASN A 166 3.39 -13.36 -3.79
CA ASN A 166 4.74 -13.57 -3.27
C ASN A 166 5.20 -12.50 -2.28
N LYS A 167 4.33 -11.57 -1.89
CA LYS A 167 4.69 -10.42 -1.04
C LYS A 167 5.92 -9.69 -1.57
N GLY A 168 5.95 -9.50 -2.88
CA GLY A 168 6.96 -8.73 -3.60
C GLY A 168 6.43 -7.37 -4.02
N VAL A 169 7.27 -6.61 -4.71
CA VAL A 169 6.91 -5.32 -5.31
C VAL A 169 6.94 -5.40 -6.83
N VAL A 170 6.27 -4.48 -7.51
CA VAL A 170 6.26 -4.39 -8.97
C VAL A 170 7.13 -3.23 -9.42
N SER A 171 7.98 -3.43 -10.45
CA SER A 171 8.53 -2.37 -11.28
C SER A 171 7.61 -2.20 -12.50
N PRO A 172 6.70 -1.19 -12.51
CA PRO A 172 5.60 -1.12 -13.47
C PRO A 172 6.01 -0.45 -14.79
N VAL A 173 7.03 -1.01 -15.45
CA VAL A 173 7.59 -0.44 -16.67
C VAL A 173 6.59 -0.44 -17.83
N SER A 174 5.77 -1.50 -17.94
CA SER A 174 4.70 -1.57 -18.94
C SER A 174 3.72 -0.39 -18.81
N GLN A 175 3.31 -0.03 -17.58
CA GLN A 175 2.41 1.09 -17.34
C GLN A 175 3.02 2.43 -17.78
N VAL A 176 4.32 2.62 -17.52
CA VAL A 176 5.07 3.79 -17.96
C VAL A 176 5.17 3.82 -19.50
N TRP A 177 5.46 2.67 -20.12
CA TRP A 177 5.52 2.56 -21.58
C TRP A 177 4.18 2.88 -22.23
N ARG A 178 3.07 2.34 -21.67
CA ARG A 178 1.72 2.65 -22.14
C ARG A 178 1.45 4.15 -22.07
N TYR A 179 1.71 4.77 -20.93
CA TYR A 179 1.53 6.21 -20.76
C TYR A 179 2.30 7.02 -21.81
N ILE A 180 3.58 6.65 -22.07
CA ILE A 180 4.40 7.33 -23.08
C ILE A 180 3.83 7.11 -24.48
N ARG A 181 3.44 5.89 -24.82
CA ARG A 181 2.84 5.57 -26.14
C ARG A 181 1.56 6.38 -26.41
N GLU A 182 0.73 6.56 -25.40
CA GLU A 182 -0.55 7.27 -25.52
C GLU A 182 -0.36 8.80 -25.54
N ASN A 183 0.51 9.34 -24.72
CA ASN A 183 0.63 10.78 -24.51
C ASN A 183 1.84 11.42 -25.22
N HIS A 184 2.84 10.63 -25.60
CA HIS A 184 4.08 11.07 -26.22
C HIS A 184 4.50 10.12 -27.36
N PRO A 185 3.65 9.88 -28.37
CA PRO A 185 3.85 8.84 -29.41
C PRO A 185 5.06 9.07 -30.33
N THR A 186 5.67 10.24 -30.26
CA THR A 186 6.92 10.53 -30.99
C THR A 186 8.17 9.95 -30.35
N ILE A 187 8.07 9.46 -29.09
CA ILE A 187 9.15 8.78 -28.40
C ILE A 187 9.07 7.29 -28.74
N GLU A 188 9.99 6.83 -29.58
CA GLU A 188 10.07 5.42 -29.96
C GLU A 188 10.70 4.61 -28.81
N LEU A 189 9.91 3.71 -28.21
CA LEU A 189 10.33 2.87 -27.09
C LEU A 189 10.87 1.52 -27.53
N TYR A 190 10.58 1.10 -28.76
CA TYR A 190 10.99 -0.20 -29.29
C TYR A 190 12.23 -0.08 -30.17
N ASP A 191 12.99 -1.16 -30.23
CA ASP A 191 13.98 -1.37 -31.26
C ASP A 191 13.30 -1.77 -32.60
N SER A 192 14.07 -1.94 -33.64
CA SER A 192 13.63 -2.24 -35.02
C SER A 192 12.79 -3.54 -35.10
N ASP A 193 12.94 -4.46 -34.19
CA ASP A 193 12.18 -5.72 -34.14
C ASP A 193 10.78 -5.59 -33.51
N ASN A 194 10.37 -4.39 -33.07
CA ASN A 194 9.09 -4.09 -32.43
C ASN A 194 8.82 -4.88 -31.12
N SER A 195 9.87 -5.36 -30.49
CA SER A 195 9.82 -6.20 -29.28
C SER A 195 10.81 -5.72 -28.22
N HIS A 196 12.12 -5.71 -28.54
CA HIS A 196 13.15 -5.25 -27.61
C HIS A 196 13.12 -3.74 -27.39
N PRO A 197 13.67 -3.25 -26.27
CA PRO A 197 13.65 -1.84 -25.95
C PRO A 197 14.68 -1.06 -26.76
N SER A 198 14.30 0.08 -27.34
CA SER A 198 15.23 1.13 -27.74
C SER A 198 15.98 1.69 -26.51
N LEU A 199 16.90 2.61 -26.71
CA LEU A 199 17.51 3.32 -25.59
C LEU A 199 16.47 4.09 -24.76
N ALA A 200 15.49 4.74 -25.39
CA ALA A 200 14.43 5.45 -24.68
C ALA A 200 13.56 4.49 -23.85
N GLY A 201 13.26 3.31 -24.40
CA GLY A 201 12.55 2.26 -23.66
C GLY A 201 13.33 1.74 -22.46
N SER A 202 14.64 1.50 -22.62
CA SER A 202 15.50 1.08 -21.49
C SER A 202 15.69 2.19 -20.46
N MET A 203 15.74 3.46 -20.85
CA MET A 203 15.79 4.58 -19.89
C MET A 203 14.48 4.75 -19.13
N ALA A 204 13.33 4.53 -19.78
CA ALA A 204 12.04 4.48 -19.08
C ALA A 204 12.03 3.37 -18.01
N ALA A 205 12.56 2.19 -18.34
CA ALA A 205 12.73 1.10 -17.37
C ALA A 205 13.71 1.50 -16.25
N ALA A 206 14.85 2.07 -16.57
CA ALA A 206 15.86 2.46 -15.60
C ALA A 206 15.33 3.50 -14.57
N TYR A 207 14.63 4.52 -15.04
CA TYR A 207 14.01 5.52 -14.17
C TYR A 207 12.89 4.92 -13.32
N THR A 208 12.13 3.96 -13.86
CA THR A 208 11.11 3.22 -13.11
C THR A 208 11.74 2.39 -12.00
N PHE A 209 12.79 1.61 -12.29
CA PHE A 209 13.52 0.85 -11.27
C PHE A 209 14.11 1.76 -10.19
N TYR A 210 14.75 2.86 -10.57
CA TYR A 210 15.25 3.83 -9.61
C TYR A 210 14.15 4.32 -8.67
N THR A 211 13.00 4.71 -9.23
CA THR A 211 11.86 5.23 -8.45
C THR A 211 11.32 4.20 -7.46
N VAL A 212 11.17 2.95 -7.88
CA VAL A 212 10.71 1.84 -7.02
C VAL A 212 11.71 1.51 -5.92
N ILE A 213 13.01 1.39 -6.27
CA ILE A 213 14.06 0.94 -5.36
C ILE A 213 14.40 2.01 -4.31
N TYR A 214 14.45 3.29 -4.70
CA TYR A 214 14.86 4.39 -3.83
C TYR A 214 13.69 5.21 -3.29
N ARG A 215 12.47 5.05 -3.85
CA ARG A 215 11.26 5.83 -3.49
C ARG A 215 11.48 7.33 -3.62
N LYS A 216 12.26 7.72 -4.63
CA LYS A 216 12.62 9.12 -4.91
C LYS A 216 12.00 9.59 -6.23
N ASP A 217 11.74 10.89 -6.30
CA ASP A 217 11.23 11.55 -7.51
C ASP A 217 12.23 11.37 -8.67
N PRO A 218 11.84 10.73 -9.79
CA PRO A 218 12.72 10.50 -10.93
C PRO A 218 13.19 11.79 -11.63
N THR A 219 12.50 12.91 -11.40
CA THR A 219 12.90 14.20 -11.97
C THR A 219 14.21 14.74 -11.36
N LEU A 220 14.66 14.19 -10.24
CA LEU A 220 15.95 14.50 -9.62
C LEU A 220 17.14 13.85 -10.36
N ILE A 221 16.89 12.84 -11.20
CA ILE A 221 17.94 12.15 -11.95
C ILE A 221 18.52 13.09 -13.01
N THR A 222 19.83 13.31 -12.97
CA THR A 222 20.54 14.13 -13.98
C THR A 222 21.15 13.29 -15.10
N PHE A 223 21.30 11.99 -14.91
CA PHE A 223 21.80 11.06 -15.93
C PHE A 223 20.73 10.76 -17.00
N ASN A 224 21.07 10.97 -18.26
CA ASN A 224 20.18 10.77 -19.41
C ASN A 224 20.74 9.77 -20.44
N SER A 225 21.92 9.17 -20.19
CA SER A 225 22.69 8.45 -21.21
C SER A 225 22.93 9.34 -22.45
N THR A 226 22.63 8.84 -23.64
CA THR A 226 22.74 9.60 -24.89
C THR A 226 21.41 10.18 -25.38
N LEU A 227 20.34 10.11 -24.56
CA LEU A 227 19.07 10.75 -24.90
C LEU A 227 19.21 12.28 -24.84
N ASN A 228 18.52 12.97 -25.74
CA ASN A 228 18.37 14.41 -25.59
C ASN A 228 17.60 14.76 -24.32
N SER A 229 17.90 15.95 -23.78
CA SER A 229 17.34 16.38 -22.47
C SER A 229 15.82 16.47 -22.48
N ALA A 230 15.19 16.87 -23.58
CA ALA A 230 13.74 16.99 -23.68
C ALA A 230 13.05 15.61 -23.57
N THR A 231 13.53 14.62 -24.34
CA THR A 231 13.02 13.24 -24.29
C THR A 231 13.22 12.65 -22.89
N ALA A 232 14.41 12.79 -22.31
CA ALA A 232 14.69 12.28 -20.97
C ALA A 232 13.78 12.92 -19.89
N THR A 233 13.53 14.22 -19.99
CA THR A 233 12.62 14.94 -19.07
C THR A 233 11.19 14.45 -19.23
N THR A 234 10.72 14.25 -20.46
CA THR A 234 9.37 13.69 -20.71
C THR A 234 9.22 12.30 -20.10
N ILE A 235 10.21 11.42 -20.27
CA ILE A 235 10.20 10.06 -19.69
C ILE A 235 10.20 10.12 -18.15
N LYS A 236 11.03 10.97 -17.54
CA LYS A 236 11.07 11.15 -16.06
C LYS A 236 9.72 11.65 -15.52
N ASN A 237 9.08 12.58 -16.20
CA ASN A 237 7.74 13.06 -15.82
C ASN A 237 6.68 11.95 -15.96
N ALA A 238 6.74 11.12 -17.00
CA ALA A 238 5.87 9.95 -17.14
C ALA A 238 6.06 8.98 -15.97
N VAL A 239 7.30 8.67 -15.58
CA VAL A 239 7.59 7.83 -14.42
C VAL A 239 7.09 8.46 -13.12
N LYS A 240 7.25 9.78 -12.94
CA LYS A 240 6.70 10.49 -11.79
C LYS A 240 5.18 10.34 -11.70
N ASN A 241 4.48 10.59 -12.80
CA ASN A 241 3.03 10.56 -12.84
C ASN A 241 2.47 9.13 -12.60
N VAL A 242 3.07 8.13 -13.25
CA VAL A 242 2.59 6.74 -13.20
C VAL A 242 3.05 6.04 -11.93
N VAL A 243 4.29 6.25 -11.50
CA VAL A 243 4.92 5.43 -10.45
C VAL A 243 5.12 6.20 -9.16
N PHE A 244 5.86 7.31 -9.18
CA PHE A 244 6.25 7.99 -7.94
C PHE A 244 5.05 8.48 -7.13
N ASN A 245 4.03 8.98 -7.79
CA ASN A 245 2.80 9.45 -7.15
C ASN A 245 1.87 8.31 -6.72
N ASN A 246 2.20 7.04 -7.02
CA ASN A 246 1.32 5.88 -6.85
C ASN A 246 2.06 4.63 -6.34
N LEU A 247 3.13 4.78 -5.57
CA LEU A 247 4.02 3.68 -5.15
C LEU A 247 3.27 2.52 -4.48
N GLU A 248 2.26 2.81 -3.67
CA GLU A 248 1.48 1.78 -2.96
C GLU A 248 0.69 0.86 -3.91
N ASN A 249 0.29 1.35 -5.09
CA ASN A 249 -0.38 0.54 -6.11
C ASN A 249 0.53 -0.57 -6.66
N TYR A 250 1.82 -0.45 -6.46
CA TYR A 250 2.85 -1.40 -6.87
C TYR A 250 3.45 -2.15 -5.68
N PHE A 251 2.77 -2.15 -4.54
CA PHE A 251 3.16 -2.76 -3.26
C PHE A 251 4.44 -2.20 -2.64
N VAL A 252 4.95 -1.09 -3.13
CA VAL A 252 6.08 -0.36 -2.53
C VAL A 252 5.58 0.29 -1.24
N ASP A 253 6.37 0.21 -0.16
CA ASP A 253 5.97 0.55 1.21
C ASP A 253 4.86 -0.33 1.82
N VAL A 254 4.35 -1.28 1.07
CA VAL A 254 3.37 -2.27 1.52
C VAL A 254 4.06 -3.60 1.84
N ASN A 255 4.78 -4.17 0.85
CA ASN A 255 5.44 -5.48 0.97
C ASN A 255 6.94 -5.39 1.28
N ASP A 256 7.57 -4.24 1.09
CA ASP A 256 9.00 -4.02 1.34
C ASP A 256 9.30 -3.09 2.54
N ASN A 257 8.27 -2.68 3.26
CA ASN A 257 8.39 -2.08 4.59
C ASN A 257 8.14 -3.16 5.65
N PHE A 258 9.19 -3.55 6.35
CA PHE A 258 9.12 -4.63 7.34
C PHE A 258 8.54 -4.17 8.68
N ALA A 259 8.46 -2.87 8.96
CA ALA A 259 7.77 -2.37 10.14
C ALA A 259 6.24 -2.51 9.97
N ASN A 260 5.59 -3.14 10.92
CA ASN A 260 4.14 -3.22 10.96
C ASN A 260 3.61 -3.31 12.39
N PHE A 261 2.41 -2.77 12.61
CA PHE A 261 1.76 -2.83 13.91
C PHE A 261 0.23 -2.79 13.79
N SER A 262 -0.45 -3.28 14.81
CA SER A 262 -1.88 -3.07 15.02
C SER A 262 -2.12 -2.14 16.21
N SER A 263 -3.31 -1.54 16.27
CA SER A 263 -3.77 -0.74 17.40
C SER A 263 -5.21 -1.08 17.70
N ASN A 264 -5.53 -1.24 18.99
CA ASN A 264 -6.87 -1.55 19.47
C ASN A 264 -7.23 -0.58 20.58
N LEU A 265 -8.44 -0.03 20.53
CA LEU A 265 -9.00 0.76 21.62
C LEU A 265 -9.28 -0.19 22.80
N ILE A 266 -8.76 0.13 23.99
CA ILE A 266 -9.03 -0.61 25.22
C ILE A 266 -10.26 -0.02 25.90
N SER A 267 -10.23 1.30 26.17
CA SER A 267 -11.32 2.04 26.79
C SER A 267 -11.08 3.55 26.66
N GLY A 268 -12.12 4.33 26.46
CA GLY A 268 -12.02 5.80 26.36
C GLY A 268 -11.02 6.25 25.29
N THR A 269 -9.91 6.82 25.70
CA THR A 269 -8.82 7.28 24.83
C THR A 269 -7.54 6.44 24.96
N ASN A 270 -7.64 5.28 25.65
CA ASN A 270 -6.51 4.38 25.89
C ASN A 270 -6.42 3.29 24.84
N TYR A 271 -5.29 3.23 24.13
CA TYR A 271 -5.02 2.29 23.05
C TYR A 271 -3.91 1.32 23.42
N GLN A 272 -4.07 0.04 23.00
CA GLN A 272 -3.01 -0.95 22.94
C GLN A 272 -2.37 -0.90 21.56
N PHE A 273 -1.06 -0.78 21.51
CA PHE A 273 -0.29 -0.92 20.28
C PHE A 273 0.48 -2.23 20.33
N ASN A 274 0.40 -3.01 19.23
CA ASN A 274 1.07 -4.31 19.14
C ASN A 274 2.01 -4.30 17.93
N ASN A 275 3.32 -4.46 18.19
CA ASN A 275 4.27 -4.70 17.13
C ASN A 275 4.02 -6.09 16.52
N THR A 276 3.74 -6.14 15.23
CA THR A 276 3.50 -7.39 14.49
C THR A 276 4.70 -7.80 13.63
N THR A 277 5.83 -7.11 13.76
CA THR A 277 7.07 -7.40 13.02
C THR A 277 7.87 -8.49 13.74
N PRO A 278 8.09 -9.67 13.13
CA PRO A 278 8.91 -10.71 13.73
C PRO A 278 10.38 -10.31 13.78
N ASN A 279 11.08 -10.76 14.82
CA ASN A 279 12.54 -10.57 15.02
C ASN A 279 12.99 -9.09 15.00
N ALA A 280 12.08 -8.17 15.35
CA ALA A 280 12.39 -6.75 15.44
C ALA A 280 13.25 -6.42 16.67
N THR A 281 14.21 -5.53 16.49
CA THR A 281 15.04 -4.95 17.55
C THR A 281 14.98 -3.42 17.51
N ASN A 282 15.53 -2.73 18.52
CA ASN A 282 15.58 -1.27 18.58
C ASN A 282 14.23 -0.61 18.34
N ILE A 283 13.19 -1.09 19.07
CA ILE A 283 11.81 -0.64 18.92
C ILE A 283 11.67 0.74 19.54
N VAL A 284 11.12 1.69 18.79
CA VAL A 284 10.77 3.03 19.24
C VAL A 284 9.39 3.39 18.70
N TRP A 285 8.48 3.66 19.60
CA TRP A 285 7.17 4.23 19.32
C TRP A 285 7.21 5.74 19.49
N ASN A 286 6.54 6.46 18.60
CA ASN A 286 6.20 7.86 18.75
C ASN A 286 4.69 8.00 18.56
N PHE A 287 3.99 8.52 19.57
CA PHE A 287 2.52 8.58 19.55
C PHE A 287 1.97 9.85 18.89
N GLY A 288 2.86 10.70 18.34
CA GLY A 288 2.45 11.90 17.61
C GLY A 288 2.03 13.08 18.49
N ASN A 289 2.13 12.94 19.82
CA ASN A 289 1.84 13.98 20.82
C ASN A 289 3.08 14.38 21.64
N GLY A 290 4.28 14.04 21.16
CA GLY A 290 5.55 14.29 21.83
C GLY A 290 5.99 13.20 22.80
N THR A 291 5.18 12.16 23.02
CA THR A 291 5.54 11.02 23.88
C THR A 291 6.06 9.84 23.06
N THR A 292 6.94 9.05 23.65
CA THR A 292 7.58 7.88 23.02
C THR A 292 7.58 6.67 23.96
N SER A 293 7.79 5.45 23.41
CA SER A 293 7.96 4.23 24.18
C SER A 293 8.90 3.26 23.47
N ASN A 294 9.70 2.50 24.23
CA ASN A 294 10.58 1.44 23.72
C ASN A 294 10.04 0.03 24.04
N GLN A 295 8.83 -0.08 24.58
CA GLN A 295 8.20 -1.36 24.88
C GLN A 295 7.82 -2.09 23.59
N GLN A 296 7.82 -3.44 23.62
CA GLN A 296 7.41 -4.25 22.48
C GLN A 296 5.96 -3.94 22.07
N ASN A 297 5.07 -3.88 23.06
CA ASN A 297 3.64 -3.66 22.87
C ASN A 297 3.11 -2.67 23.94
N PRO A 298 3.30 -1.36 23.75
CA PRO A 298 2.89 -0.37 24.73
C PRO A 298 1.38 -0.12 24.73
N THR A 299 0.87 0.31 25.86
CA THR A 299 -0.39 1.05 25.94
C THR A 299 -0.10 2.55 25.94
N HIS A 300 -1.00 3.35 25.37
CA HIS A 300 -0.91 4.80 25.39
C HIS A 300 -2.29 5.43 25.55
N ASN A 301 -2.37 6.42 26.44
CA ASN A 301 -3.59 7.19 26.69
C ASN A 301 -3.45 8.59 26.06
N PHE A 302 -4.32 8.91 25.10
CA PHE A 302 -4.38 10.23 24.48
C PHE A 302 -5.26 11.15 25.34
N THR A 303 -4.67 12.18 25.92
CA THR A 303 -5.35 13.07 26.89
C THR A 303 -6.23 14.13 26.25
N THR A 304 -6.13 14.34 24.93
CA THR A 304 -6.92 15.34 24.20
C THR A 304 -7.47 14.72 22.90
N ALA A 305 -8.61 15.26 22.44
CA ALA A 305 -9.12 14.93 21.13
C ALA A 305 -8.20 15.47 20.05
N GLY A 306 -8.09 14.77 18.95
CA GLY A 306 -7.22 15.15 17.83
C GLY A 306 -6.85 13.99 16.93
N THR A 307 -6.11 14.31 15.90
CA THR A 307 -5.56 13.30 14.96
C THR A 307 -4.07 13.17 15.22
N TYR A 308 -3.64 11.96 15.56
CA TYR A 308 -2.27 11.64 15.92
C TYR A 308 -1.63 10.74 14.86
N ASN A 309 -0.47 11.12 14.37
CA ASN A 309 0.31 10.25 13.49
C ASN A 309 1.24 9.38 14.34
N VAL A 310 0.76 8.19 14.71
CA VAL A 310 1.52 7.23 15.51
C VAL A 310 2.49 6.50 14.62
N SER A 311 3.78 6.45 15.00
CA SER A 311 4.80 5.74 14.24
C SER A 311 5.54 4.71 15.10
N LEU A 312 5.86 3.58 14.47
CA LEU A 312 6.75 2.54 14.97
C LEU A 312 8.01 2.54 14.13
N THR A 313 9.15 2.81 14.75
CA THR A 313 10.49 2.62 14.16
C THR A 313 11.15 1.43 14.82
N LEU A 314 11.72 0.54 14.00
CA LEU A 314 12.39 -0.67 14.48
C LEU A 314 13.51 -1.11 13.52
N THR A 315 14.36 -1.99 13.99
CA THR A 315 15.44 -2.59 13.19
C THR A 315 15.11 -4.05 12.87
N VAL A 316 15.13 -4.40 11.57
CA VAL A 316 15.02 -5.78 11.07
C VAL A 316 16.14 -6.01 10.07
N CYS A 317 16.81 -7.17 10.14
CA CYS A 317 17.95 -7.49 9.29
C CYS A 317 19.03 -6.39 9.24
N GLY A 318 19.31 -5.75 10.37
CA GLY A 318 20.28 -4.67 10.47
C GLY A 318 19.89 -3.35 9.81
N LYS A 319 18.63 -3.20 9.35
CA LYS A 319 18.11 -1.99 8.72
C LYS A 319 16.96 -1.41 9.52
N SER A 320 16.86 -0.08 9.55
CA SER A 320 15.80 0.63 10.22
C SER A 320 14.59 0.79 9.27
N TYR A 321 13.40 0.49 9.79
CA TYR A 321 12.13 0.67 9.10
C TYR A 321 11.17 1.45 9.99
N THR A 322 10.34 2.28 9.37
CA THR A 322 9.30 3.05 10.08
C THR A 322 7.96 2.84 9.40
N LYS A 323 6.93 2.54 10.20
CA LYS A 323 5.53 2.52 9.76
C LYS A 323 4.74 3.52 10.57
N SER A 324 3.91 4.31 9.90
CA SER A 324 3.01 5.27 10.57
C SER A 324 1.56 4.91 10.28
N LYS A 325 0.69 5.19 11.26
CA LYS A 325 -0.77 5.10 11.13
C LYS A 325 -1.41 6.29 11.83
N THR A 326 -2.44 6.82 11.22
CA THR A 326 -3.24 7.89 11.81
C THR A 326 -4.25 7.32 12.79
N ILE A 327 -4.28 7.84 14.02
CA ILE A 327 -5.26 7.52 15.06
C ILE A 327 -6.05 8.80 15.34
N THR A 328 -7.36 8.75 15.15
CA THR A 328 -8.25 9.86 15.47
C THR A 328 -8.92 9.60 16.80
N ILE A 329 -8.68 10.50 17.75
CA ILE A 329 -9.31 10.53 19.06
C ILE A 329 -10.45 11.52 18.98
N THR A 330 -11.68 11.03 19.01
CA THR A 330 -12.85 11.88 19.20
C THR A 330 -13.04 12.07 20.71
N THR A 331 -13.41 13.26 21.15
CA THR A 331 -13.97 13.39 22.48
C THR A 331 -15.25 12.53 22.48
N LEU A 332 -15.22 11.45 23.21
CA LEU A 332 -16.47 11.03 23.81
C LEU A 332 -16.85 12.21 24.69
N SER A 333 -17.84 12.99 24.30
CA SER A 333 -18.63 13.70 25.28
C SER A 333 -19.09 12.58 26.22
N ASN A 334 -18.55 12.56 27.41
CA ASN A 334 -19.18 11.88 28.51
C ASN A 334 -20.39 12.77 28.83
N GLU A 335 -21.39 12.76 27.94
CA GLU A 335 -22.74 12.93 28.41
C GLU A 335 -22.90 11.78 29.37
N SER A 336 -22.70 12.08 30.64
CA SER A 336 -23.17 11.19 31.70
C SER A 336 -24.66 11.06 31.41
N PHE A 337 -25.02 9.95 30.77
CA PHE A 337 -26.41 9.51 30.81
C PHE A 337 -26.69 9.40 32.30
N ILE A 338 -27.35 10.43 32.86
CA ILE A 338 -28.07 10.27 34.11
C ILE A 338 -29.14 9.29 33.67
N LYS A 339 -28.90 8.00 33.97
CA LYS A 339 -29.84 6.94 33.77
C LYS A 339 -30.98 7.24 34.73
N GLU A 340 -31.91 8.12 34.33
CA GLU A 340 -33.20 8.21 34.99
C GLU A 340 -33.72 6.78 34.97
N GLN A 341 -34.01 6.23 36.13
CA GLN A 341 -34.56 4.88 36.22
C GLN A 341 -35.97 4.95 35.60
N ILE A 342 -36.07 4.44 34.38
CA ILE A 342 -37.34 4.40 33.63
C ILE A 342 -38.01 3.08 34.00
N ASP A 343 -39.10 3.16 34.74
CA ASP A 343 -39.92 1.98 35.07
C ASP A 343 -41.06 1.81 34.07
N LEU A 344 -41.15 0.62 33.48
CA LEU A 344 -42.22 0.19 32.60
C LEU A 344 -43.14 -0.77 33.32
N TYR A 345 -44.41 -0.41 33.54
CA TYR A 345 -45.33 -1.24 34.28
C TYR A 345 -46.79 -1.11 33.78
N PRO A 346 -47.57 -2.21 33.88
CA PRO A 346 -47.12 -3.56 34.08
C PRO A 346 -46.38 -4.09 32.83
N ASN A 347 -45.44 -5.00 33.05
CA ASN A 347 -44.75 -5.71 31.95
C ASN A 347 -44.63 -7.20 32.35
N PRO A 348 -45.40 -8.12 31.74
CA PRO A 348 -46.28 -7.96 30.57
C PRO A 348 -47.55 -7.12 30.83
N SER A 349 -48.10 -6.55 29.75
CA SER A 349 -49.29 -5.73 29.77
C SER A 349 -50.28 -6.14 28.64
N SER A 350 -51.57 -5.94 28.88
CA SER A 350 -52.65 -6.26 27.92
C SER A 350 -53.39 -5.03 27.38
N ASP A 351 -53.53 -3.99 28.21
CA ASP A 351 -54.38 -2.84 27.88
C ASP A 351 -53.59 -1.55 27.81
N PHE A 352 -52.85 -1.24 28.86
CA PHE A 352 -52.06 -0.02 28.96
C PHE A 352 -50.68 -0.31 29.53
N LEU A 353 -49.66 0.35 28.99
CA LEU A 353 -48.31 0.36 29.49
C LEU A 353 -48.01 1.76 30.06
N ASN A 354 -47.51 1.83 31.30
CA ASN A 354 -47.13 3.08 31.91
C ASN A 354 -45.61 3.21 31.93
N ILE A 355 -45.14 4.42 31.64
CA ILE A 355 -43.73 4.82 31.74
C ILE A 355 -43.63 5.85 32.87
N SER A 356 -42.67 5.68 33.76
CA SER A 356 -42.50 6.56 34.94
C SER A 356 -42.00 7.98 34.62
N ILE A 357 -41.92 8.33 33.33
CA ILE A 357 -41.46 9.66 32.86
C ILE A 357 -42.62 10.39 32.16
N SER A 358 -42.77 11.69 32.45
CA SER A 358 -43.59 12.64 31.72
C SER A 358 -42.74 13.43 30.69
N ASP A 359 -43.43 14.18 29.82
CA ASP A 359 -42.85 15.13 28.86
C ASP A 359 -41.94 14.47 27.81
N LEU A 360 -42.36 13.31 27.32
CA LEU A 360 -41.74 12.63 26.20
C LEU A 360 -42.10 13.34 24.87
N GLU A 361 -41.04 13.66 24.08
CA GLU A 361 -41.23 14.27 22.76
C GLU A 361 -41.72 13.26 21.72
N LYS A 362 -41.26 12.01 21.84
CA LYS A 362 -41.57 10.97 20.88
C LYS A 362 -41.64 9.60 21.52
N ILE A 363 -42.67 8.82 21.12
CA ILE A 363 -42.85 7.42 21.51
C ILE A 363 -43.07 6.62 20.25
N GLU A 364 -42.28 5.59 20.03
CA GLU A 364 -42.43 4.65 18.90
C GLU A 364 -42.39 3.21 19.41
N ILE A 365 -43.23 2.36 18.83
CA ILE A 365 -43.22 0.93 19.10
C ILE A 365 -42.81 0.20 17.82
N PHE A 366 -41.95 -0.79 17.93
CA PHE A 366 -41.55 -1.63 16.82
C PHE A 366 -41.88 -3.09 17.14
N ASP A 367 -42.41 -3.83 16.19
CA ASP A 367 -42.49 -5.27 16.29
C ASP A 367 -41.09 -5.91 16.08
N MET A 368 -41.01 -7.22 16.31
CA MET A 368 -39.74 -7.96 16.18
C MET A 368 -39.20 -8.04 14.74
N LEU A 369 -39.95 -7.61 13.74
CA LEU A 369 -39.56 -7.49 12.34
C LEU A 369 -39.15 -6.05 11.97
N GLY A 370 -39.15 -5.13 12.95
CA GLY A 370 -38.77 -3.73 12.75
C GLY A 370 -39.91 -2.86 12.16
N LYS A 371 -41.14 -3.36 12.08
CA LYS A 371 -42.27 -2.57 11.64
C LYS A 371 -42.66 -1.56 12.72
N ARG A 372 -42.66 -0.29 12.33
CA ARG A 372 -43.01 0.83 13.21
C ARG A 372 -44.54 0.90 13.41
N ILE A 373 -44.91 1.08 14.69
CA ILE A 373 -46.32 1.29 15.12
C ILE A 373 -46.33 2.58 15.93
N LEU A 374 -47.18 3.54 15.55
CA LEU A 374 -47.38 4.77 16.30
C LEU A 374 -48.42 4.54 17.40
N PRO A 375 -48.03 4.59 18.69
CA PRO A 375 -48.95 4.38 19.77
C PRO A 375 -49.82 5.61 20.04
N LYS A 376 -51.01 5.39 20.58
CA LYS A 376 -51.77 6.44 21.26
C LYS A 376 -51.31 6.51 22.71
N TYR A 377 -51.03 7.68 23.22
CA TYR A 377 -50.58 7.88 24.60
C TYR A 377 -51.11 9.19 25.17
N GLN A 378 -51.11 9.25 26.50
CA GLN A 378 -51.47 10.45 27.24
C GLN A 378 -50.53 10.63 28.44
N THR A 379 -50.21 11.91 28.74
CA THR A 379 -49.44 12.26 29.94
C THR A 379 -50.37 12.20 31.15
N THR A 380 -49.90 11.59 32.25
CA THR A 380 -50.59 11.47 33.52
C THR A 380 -49.75 12.15 34.64
N GLU A 381 -50.33 12.31 35.83
CA GLU A 381 -49.57 12.86 36.96
C GLU A 381 -48.31 12.07 37.33
N ASN A 382 -48.27 10.76 37.03
CA ASN A 382 -47.23 9.83 37.39
C ASN A 382 -46.39 9.34 36.19
N GLY A 383 -46.45 10.04 35.03
CA GLY A 383 -45.68 9.64 33.86
C GLY A 383 -46.53 9.60 32.58
N THR A 384 -46.22 8.72 31.66
CA THR A 384 -46.91 8.56 30.37
C THR A 384 -47.57 7.19 30.27
N GLN A 385 -48.85 7.17 29.87
CA GLN A 385 -49.61 5.95 29.67
C GLN A 385 -49.85 5.73 28.14
N ILE A 386 -49.51 4.53 27.68
CA ILE A 386 -49.63 4.10 26.26
C ILE A 386 -50.77 3.10 26.12
N ASP A 387 -51.68 3.30 25.18
CA ASP A 387 -52.70 2.35 24.81
C ASP A 387 -52.12 1.28 23.89
N ILE A 388 -52.13 0.02 24.34
CA ILE A 388 -51.59 -1.14 23.62
C ILE A 388 -52.71 -2.20 23.31
N GLN A 389 -53.97 -1.93 23.57
CA GLN A 389 -55.10 -2.85 23.32
C GLN A 389 -55.18 -3.34 21.89
N HIS A 390 -54.70 -2.53 20.95
CA HIS A 390 -54.71 -2.83 19.51
C HIS A 390 -53.53 -3.67 19.06
N LEU A 391 -52.56 -3.95 19.92
CA LEU A 391 -51.38 -4.74 19.58
C LEU A 391 -51.68 -6.24 19.71
N ALA A 392 -51.16 -7.02 18.78
CA ALA A 392 -51.21 -8.48 18.89
C ALA A 392 -50.32 -8.94 20.07
N LYS A 393 -50.61 -10.13 20.63
CA LYS A 393 -49.74 -10.73 21.66
C LYS A 393 -48.32 -10.99 21.08
N GLY A 394 -47.30 -10.45 21.73
CA GLY A 394 -45.92 -10.61 21.28
C GLY A 394 -44.96 -9.73 22.06
N ASN A 395 -43.68 -9.79 21.65
CA ASN A 395 -42.62 -8.90 22.15
C ASN A 395 -42.53 -7.70 21.22
N TYR A 396 -42.32 -6.52 21.81
CA TYR A 396 -42.18 -5.24 21.08
C TYR A 396 -40.95 -4.49 21.65
N ILE A 397 -40.36 -3.63 20.84
CA ILE A 397 -39.34 -2.68 21.24
C ILE A 397 -40.01 -1.31 21.36
N LEU A 398 -39.89 -0.69 22.54
CA LEU A 398 -40.35 0.66 22.81
C LEU A 398 -39.16 1.61 22.72
N GLN A 399 -39.25 2.61 21.86
CA GLN A 399 -38.28 3.71 21.75
C GLN A 399 -38.92 5.00 22.22
N ILE A 400 -38.27 5.69 23.16
CA ILE A 400 -38.73 6.96 23.70
C ILE A 400 -37.65 8.03 23.52
N SER A 401 -38.04 9.27 23.35
CA SER A 401 -37.14 10.43 23.28
C SER A 401 -37.62 11.56 24.17
N LYS A 402 -36.72 12.16 24.91
CA LYS A 402 -36.93 13.34 25.74
C LYS A 402 -35.76 14.30 25.52
N ASP A 403 -36.02 15.60 25.29
CA ASP A 403 -35.01 16.67 25.16
C ASP A 403 -33.86 16.33 24.17
N ASN A 404 -34.21 15.86 22.93
CA ASN A 404 -33.26 15.41 21.90
C ASN A 404 -32.38 14.19 22.28
N GLN A 405 -32.69 13.47 23.35
CA GLN A 405 -32.09 12.19 23.72
C GLN A 405 -33.04 11.05 23.36
N THR A 406 -32.50 9.97 22.82
CA THR A 406 -33.26 8.77 22.43
C THR A 406 -32.76 7.58 23.22
N GLU A 407 -33.62 6.87 23.93
CA GLU A 407 -33.39 5.58 24.61
C GLU A 407 -34.08 4.42 23.95
#